data_71fa98fe0393f9dc211a49fd78aca441
#
_entry.id   71fa98fe0393f9dc211a49fd78aca441
#
_cell.length_a   1.000
_cell.length_b   1.000
_cell.length_c   1.000
_cell.angle_alpha   90.00
_cell.angle_beta   90.00
_cell.angle_gamma   90.00
#
_symmetry.space_group_name_H-M   'P 1'
#
loop_
_entity.id
_entity.type
_entity.pdbx_description
1 polymer ?
#
loop_
_entity_poly.entity_id
_entity_poly.type
_entity_poly.pdbx_seq_one_letter_code
_entity_poly.pdbx_strand_id
1 'polypeptide(L)'
;MRNSLRLGALMLGSTLLLSGCVAAVGTEPATDQGPAAELRLGYFDNVTHAAALVGLQNGYFEDALGDTTLSTQIFNAGPAAVEALSAGAIDAAYIGPSPAVNTFIQSRGESAVIVAGAASGGAALVVRDGIDSPADLAGTILATPQLGNTQDVALRSWLGDEGYETSTTGGGEVNVSPTENAQTLTLFQSGKIDGAWLPEPWVSRLVLEAGGHVLVNEADLWENGDFPTTVLLVRKAFLEEHPDTVSALLEGHVTAVDWLTQNPADAATVINAKLIADTGKALADDVLARALTEVKFNVDPLASTFPISLAEAVKAGIGKDGDLNGLFNVALLNAVLAKHAEEPVSAGGLGTE
;
A
#
# COMPACT_ATOMS: atom_id res chain seq x y z
N MET A 1 -63.09 -60.51 20.40
CA MET A 1 -63.61 -60.94 19.16
C MET A 1 -62.66 -60.48 18.08
N ARG A 2 -62.00 -61.48 17.43
CA ARG A 2 -61.65 -61.67 16.01
C ARG A 2 -60.64 -60.67 15.42
N ASN A 3 -59.67 -61.12 14.99
CA ASN A 3 -58.94 -62.11 14.24
C ASN A 3 -57.84 -61.34 13.46
N SER A 4 -56.64 -61.65 13.70
CA SER A 4 -55.53 -62.16 12.85
C SER A 4 -55.64 -61.92 11.34
N LEU A 5 -54.60 -61.39 10.73
CA LEU A 5 -53.88 -62.06 9.64
C LEU A 5 -52.46 -61.47 9.51
N ARG A 6 -51.51 -62.41 9.51
CA ARG A 6 -50.08 -62.19 9.22
C ARG A 6 -49.90 -62.15 7.69
N LEU A 7 -49.14 -61.25 7.16
CA LEU A 7 -48.50 -61.40 5.83
C LEU A 7 -47.08 -60.89 5.94
N GLY A 8 -46.14 -61.83 5.75
CA GLY A 8 -44.73 -61.53 5.67
C GLY A 8 -44.37 -60.96 4.29
N ALA A 9 -43.50 -59.96 4.29
CA ALA A 9 -42.84 -59.49 3.10
C ALA A 9 -41.33 -59.52 3.30
N LEU A 10 -40.63 -60.34 2.53
CA LEU A 10 -39.19 -60.38 2.41
C LEU A 10 -38.69 -59.00 1.95
N MET A 11 -37.81 -58.39 2.74
CA MET A 11 -37.00 -57.27 2.27
C MET A 11 -35.66 -57.78 1.76
N LEU A 12 -35.49 -57.72 0.45
CA LEU A 12 -34.17 -57.82 -0.22
C LEU A 12 -33.40 -56.56 0.11
N GLY A 13 -32.32 -56.72 0.85
CA GLY A 13 -31.38 -55.63 1.14
C GLY A 13 -30.50 -55.32 -0.10
N SER A 14 -30.74 -54.17 -0.74
CA SER A 14 -29.82 -53.59 -1.72
C SER A 14 -28.88 -52.61 -1.01
N THR A 15 -27.67 -53.07 -0.71
CA THR A 15 -26.56 -52.23 -0.27
C THR A 15 -26.06 -51.37 -1.46
N LEU A 16 -26.49 -50.15 -1.54
CA LEU A 16 -25.87 -49.13 -2.39
C LEU A 16 -24.54 -48.70 -1.74
N LEU A 17 -23.44 -49.15 -2.31
CA LEU A 17 -22.12 -48.58 -2.07
C LEU A 17 -22.06 -47.19 -2.73
N LEU A 18 -22.28 -46.12 -1.98
CA LEU A 18 -21.90 -44.75 -2.41
C LEU A 18 -20.36 -44.69 -2.35
N SER A 19 -19.71 -44.95 -3.48
CA SER A 19 -18.34 -44.53 -3.71
C SER A 19 -18.35 -42.98 -3.82
N GLY A 20 -18.14 -42.27 -2.70
CA GLY A 20 -17.86 -40.83 -2.72
C GLY A 20 -16.50 -40.59 -3.36
N CYS A 21 -16.47 -40.23 -4.64
CA CYS A 21 -15.32 -39.53 -5.20
C CYS A 21 -15.22 -38.17 -4.49
N VAL A 22 -14.34 -38.09 -3.48
CA VAL A 22 -13.80 -36.82 -3.06
C VAL A 22 -12.91 -36.38 -4.21
N ALA A 23 -13.46 -35.59 -5.13
CA ALA A 23 -12.65 -34.84 -6.07
C ALA A 23 -11.84 -33.84 -5.17
N ALA A 24 -10.54 -34.13 -5.06
CA ALA A 24 -9.61 -33.08 -4.63
C ALA A 24 -9.81 -31.94 -5.64
N VAL A 25 -10.36 -30.83 -5.20
CA VAL A 25 -10.32 -29.58 -5.94
C VAL A 25 -8.85 -29.17 -5.91
N GLY A 26 -8.07 -29.73 -6.82
CA GLY A 26 -6.79 -29.15 -7.17
C GLY A 26 -7.13 -27.82 -7.82
N THR A 27 -6.72 -26.72 -7.22
CA THR A 27 -6.62 -25.45 -7.92
C THR A 27 -5.68 -25.69 -9.09
N GLU A 28 -6.24 -25.81 -10.30
CA GLU A 28 -5.41 -25.75 -11.50
C GLU A 28 -4.69 -24.40 -11.45
N PRO A 29 -3.39 -24.34 -11.78
CA PRO A 29 -2.69 -23.06 -11.88
C PRO A 29 -3.47 -22.17 -12.86
N ALA A 30 -3.62 -20.89 -12.48
CA ALA A 30 -4.26 -19.92 -13.36
C ALA A 30 -3.53 -19.94 -14.70
N THR A 31 -4.28 -20.10 -15.78
CA THR A 31 -3.71 -20.09 -17.13
C THR A 31 -3.73 -18.67 -17.65
N ASP A 32 -2.62 -18.23 -18.24
CA ASP A 32 -2.52 -16.97 -18.96
C ASP A 32 -3.69 -16.86 -19.96
N GLN A 33 -4.50 -15.82 -19.79
CA GLN A 33 -5.69 -15.53 -20.61
C GLN A 33 -5.41 -14.42 -21.65
N GLY A 34 -4.15 -13.95 -21.73
CA GLY A 34 -3.76 -12.81 -22.54
C GLY A 34 -4.15 -11.46 -21.94
N PRO A 35 -4.09 -10.37 -22.71
CA PRO A 35 -4.42 -9.04 -22.23
C PRO A 35 -5.83 -8.97 -21.65
N ALA A 36 -5.97 -8.31 -20.48
CA ALA A 36 -7.26 -8.07 -19.87
C ALA A 36 -8.08 -7.05 -20.67
N ALA A 37 -9.40 -7.17 -20.65
CA ALA A 37 -10.27 -6.14 -21.22
C ALA A 37 -10.24 -4.83 -20.43
N GLU A 38 -10.01 -4.91 -19.11
CA GLU A 38 -9.96 -3.79 -18.19
C GLU A 38 -8.88 -4.02 -17.13
N LEU A 39 -8.17 -2.93 -16.75
CA LEU A 39 -7.31 -2.85 -15.57
C LEU A 39 -7.90 -1.79 -14.62
N ARG A 40 -8.14 -2.17 -13.37
CA ARG A 40 -8.67 -1.29 -12.32
C ARG A 40 -7.54 -0.94 -11.35
N LEU A 41 -7.09 0.32 -11.38
CA LEU A 41 -5.92 0.80 -10.63
C LEU A 41 -6.33 1.69 -9.47
N GLY A 42 -5.88 1.33 -8.24
CA GLY A 42 -6.02 2.14 -7.04
C GLY A 42 -4.81 3.05 -6.81
N TYR A 43 -5.03 4.27 -6.31
CA TYR A 43 -3.94 5.16 -5.88
C TYR A 43 -4.46 6.20 -4.87
N PHE A 44 -3.56 7.05 -4.33
CA PHE A 44 -3.91 8.13 -3.41
C PHE A 44 -3.47 9.47 -3.97
N ASP A 45 -4.19 10.55 -3.62
CA ASP A 45 -3.87 11.94 -3.98
C ASP A 45 -2.75 12.51 -3.09
N ASN A 46 -1.61 11.80 -3.07
CA ASN A 46 -0.42 12.16 -2.29
C ASN A 46 0.79 12.35 -3.22
N VAL A 47 1.73 13.21 -2.84
CA VAL A 47 2.99 13.40 -3.59
C VAL A 47 3.82 12.11 -3.60
N THR A 48 3.73 11.28 -2.54
CA THR A 48 4.35 9.94 -2.52
C THR A 48 3.79 8.98 -3.57
N HIS A 49 2.64 9.29 -4.19
CA HIS A 49 2.03 8.56 -5.30
C HIS A 49 2.26 9.25 -6.66
N ALA A 50 3.26 10.14 -6.78
CA ALA A 50 3.47 10.92 -7.98
C ALA A 50 3.68 10.07 -9.25
N ALA A 51 4.24 8.85 -9.16
CA ALA A 51 4.34 7.94 -10.30
C ALA A 51 2.95 7.61 -10.90
N ALA A 52 1.95 7.37 -10.04
CA ALA A 52 0.56 7.18 -10.48
C ALA A 52 -0.02 8.48 -11.05
N LEU A 53 0.14 9.60 -10.34
CA LEU A 53 -0.41 10.90 -10.74
C LEU A 53 0.12 11.36 -12.10
N VAL A 54 1.45 11.24 -12.30
CA VAL A 54 2.11 11.62 -13.56
C VAL A 54 1.76 10.64 -14.67
N GLY A 55 1.79 9.33 -14.40
CA GLY A 55 1.43 8.31 -15.38
C GLY A 55 0.03 8.49 -15.93
N LEU A 56 -0.95 8.80 -15.07
CA LEU A 56 -2.33 9.11 -15.44
C LEU A 56 -2.45 10.46 -16.15
N GLN A 57 -1.79 11.51 -15.63
CA GLN A 57 -1.90 12.86 -16.19
C GLN A 57 -1.31 12.96 -17.59
N ASN A 58 -0.20 12.27 -17.84
CA ASN A 58 0.49 12.28 -19.11
C ASN A 58 0.03 11.17 -20.09
N GLY A 59 -0.89 10.28 -19.66
CA GLY A 59 -1.41 9.20 -20.50
C GLY A 59 -0.44 8.01 -20.67
N TYR A 60 0.60 7.89 -19.85
CA TYR A 60 1.61 6.83 -20.01
C TYR A 60 1.07 5.43 -19.79
N PHE A 61 0.09 5.29 -18.90
CA PHE A 61 -0.58 4.01 -18.68
C PHE A 61 -1.50 3.64 -19.84
N GLU A 62 -2.32 4.60 -20.32
CA GLU A 62 -3.23 4.39 -21.44
C GLU A 62 -2.46 4.03 -22.71
N ASP A 63 -1.34 4.74 -22.97
CA ASP A 63 -0.48 4.49 -24.12
C ASP A 63 0.15 3.09 -24.07
N ALA A 64 0.60 2.63 -22.89
CA ALA A 64 1.19 1.33 -22.72
C ALA A 64 0.16 0.19 -22.75
N LEU A 65 -1.03 0.40 -22.18
CA LEU A 65 -2.11 -0.59 -22.07
C LEU A 65 -2.82 -0.84 -23.42
N GLY A 66 -2.76 0.10 -24.36
CA GLY A 66 -3.37 -0.05 -25.68
C GLY A 66 -4.87 -0.29 -25.62
N ASP A 67 -5.32 -1.48 -26.02
CA ASP A 67 -6.76 -1.82 -26.06
C ASP A 67 -7.36 -2.16 -24.67
N THR A 68 -6.53 -2.35 -23.64
CA THR A 68 -7.00 -2.57 -22.27
C THR A 68 -7.53 -1.26 -21.67
N THR A 69 -8.80 -1.24 -21.28
CA THR A 69 -9.41 -0.06 -20.65
C THR A 69 -8.82 0.14 -19.25
N LEU A 70 -8.31 1.34 -18.96
CA LEU A 70 -7.89 1.73 -17.61
C LEU A 70 -9.05 2.40 -16.87
N SER A 71 -9.39 1.87 -15.70
CA SER A 71 -10.26 2.55 -14.74
C SER A 71 -9.52 2.79 -13.43
N THR A 72 -9.85 3.87 -12.73
CA THR A 72 -9.11 4.26 -11.54
C THR A 72 -10.01 4.47 -10.33
N GLN A 73 -9.48 4.20 -9.14
CA GLN A 73 -10.14 4.47 -7.87
C GLN A 73 -9.17 5.14 -6.88
N ILE A 74 -9.62 6.26 -6.30
CA ILE A 74 -8.84 7.01 -5.32
C ILE A 74 -9.17 6.52 -3.91
N PHE A 75 -8.14 6.34 -3.09
CA PHE A 75 -8.25 5.93 -1.69
C PHE A 75 -7.57 6.95 -0.78
N ASN A 76 -7.99 6.99 0.48
CA ASN A 76 -7.39 7.87 1.50
C ASN A 76 -6.24 7.19 2.25
N ALA A 77 -6.23 5.85 2.33
CA ALA A 77 -5.20 5.08 3.02
C ALA A 77 -5.16 3.61 2.57
N GLY A 78 -4.06 2.92 2.90
CA GLY A 78 -3.75 1.57 2.45
C GLY A 78 -4.76 0.48 2.85
N PRO A 79 -5.23 0.40 4.10
CA PRO A 79 -6.19 -0.63 4.49
C PRO A 79 -7.46 -0.65 3.64
N ALA A 80 -8.00 0.52 3.27
CA ALA A 80 -9.17 0.60 2.38
C ALA A 80 -8.87 0.11 0.95
N ALA A 81 -7.67 0.39 0.43
CA ALA A 81 -7.24 -0.11 -0.88
C ALA A 81 -7.06 -1.66 -0.86
N VAL A 82 -6.52 -2.21 0.23
CA VAL A 82 -6.40 -3.67 0.43
C VAL A 82 -7.76 -4.35 0.47
N GLU A 83 -8.76 -3.76 1.12
CA GLU A 83 -10.13 -4.29 1.11
C GLU A 83 -10.70 -4.34 -0.30
N ALA A 84 -10.54 -3.28 -1.09
CA ALA A 84 -10.98 -3.22 -2.48
C ALA A 84 -10.25 -4.26 -3.36
N LEU A 85 -8.93 -4.41 -3.19
CA LEU A 85 -8.13 -5.39 -3.90
C LEU A 85 -8.53 -6.82 -3.54
N SER A 86 -8.72 -7.12 -2.25
CA SER A 86 -9.16 -8.42 -1.76
C SER A 86 -10.58 -8.79 -2.22
N ALA A 87 -11.45 -7.79 -2.38
CA ALA A 87 -12.80 -7.96 -2.92
C ALA A 87 -12.81 -8.09 -4.47
N GLY A 88 -11.66 -7.93 -5.14
CA GLY A 88 -11.57 -7.89 -6.59
C GLY A 88 -12.21 -6.65 -7.21
N ALA A 89 -12.40 -5.57 -6.45
CA ALA A 89 -12.89 -4.29 -6.96
C ALA A 89 -11.81 -3.52 -7.71
N ILE A 90 -10.55 -3.73 -7.38
CA ILE A 90 -9.36 -3.27 -8.11
C ILE A 90 -8.39 -4.43 -8.37
N ASP A 91 -7.53 -4.30 -9.37
CA ASP A 91 -6.56 -5.33 -9.77
C ASP A 91 -5.14 -4.99 -9.35
N ALA A 92 -4.83 -3.71 -9.29
CA ALA A 92 -3.55 -3.18 -8.84
C ALA A 92 -3.73 -1.93 -7.98
N ALA A 93 -2.75 -1.62 -7.13
CA ALA A 93 -2.77 -0.41 -6.33
C ALA A 93 -1.35 0.11 -6.05
N TYR A 94 -1.20 1.42 -6.14
CA TYR A 94 -0.11 2.10 -5.44
C TYR A 94 -0.48 2.17 -3.96
N ILE A 95 0.42 1.71 -3.08
CA ILE A 95 0.08 1.51 -1.66
C ILE A 95 1.34 1.54 -0.79
N GLY A 96 1.19 1.84 0.49
CA GLY A 96 2.28 1.73 1.44
C GLY A 96 2.68 0.29 1.76
N PRO A 97 3.94 0.05 2.22
CA PRO A 97 4.47 -1.29 2.48
C PRO A 97 3.71 -2.04 3.58
N SER A 98 3.34 -1.41 4.70
CA SER A 98 2.70 -2.14 5.81
C SER A 98 1.35 -2.75 5.45
N PRO A 99 0.41 -2.07 4.75
CA PRO A 99 -0.80 -2.71 4.24
C PRO A 99 -0.51 -3.85 3.25
N ALA A 100 0.52 -3.71 2.39
CA ALA A 100 0.92 -4.76 1.45
C ALA A 100 1.42 -6.02 2.18
N VAL A 101 2.32 -5.85 3.16
CA VAL A 101 2.81 -6.95 4.02
C VAL A 101 1.65 -7.60 4.76
N ASN A 102 0.77 -6.80 5.37
CA ASN A 102 -0.33 -7.32 6.19
C ASN A 102 -1.30 -8.18 5.38
N THR A 103 -1.70 -7.73 4.18
CA THR A 103 -2.59 -8.53 3.31
C THR A 103 -1.92 -9.81 2.83
N PHE A 104 -0.62 -9.76 2.50
CA PHE A 104 0.16 -10.94 2.10
C PHE A 104 0.19 -11.98 3.22
N ILE A 105 0.58 -11.59 4.43
CA ILE A 105 0.63 -12.50 5.61
C ILE A 105 -0.76 -13.06 5.94
N GLN A 106 -1.80 -12.21 5.97
CA GLN A 106 -3.16 -12.66 6.30
C GLN A 106 -3.72 -13.64 5.28
N SER A 107 -3.40 -13.47 4.00
CA SER A 107 -3.82 -14.37 2.93
C SER A 107 -2.89 -15.58 2.75
N ARG A 108 -1.79 -15.67 3.48
CA ARG A 108 -0.73 -16.68 3.31
C ARG A 108 -0.13 -16.66 1.90
N GLY A 109 0.09 -15.45 1.37
CA GLY A 109 0.68 -15.24 0.04
C GLY A 109 -0.28 -15.37 -1.13
N GLU A 110 -1.60 -15.43 -0.90
CA GLU A 110 -2.57 -15.66 -1.97
C GLU A 110 -3.25 -14.38 -2.49
N SER A 111 -3.16 -13.25 -1.77
CA SER A 111 -3.91 -12.04 -2.15
C SER A 111 -3.24 -11.25 -3.27
N ALA A 112 -2.02 -10.83 -3.05
CA ALA A 112 -1.33 -9.88 -3.91
C ALA A 112 0.19 -9.95 -3.70
N VAL A 113 0.93 -9.46 -4.70
CA VAL A 113 2.39 -9.39 -4.69
C VAL A 113 2.86 -7.98 -5.10
N ILE A 114 4.01 -7.58 -4.58
CA ILE A 114 4.66 -6.32 -4.96
C ILE A 114 5.43 -6.57 -6.25
N VAL A 115 5.17 -5.72 -7.27
CA VAL A 115 5.79 -5.84 -8.59
C VAL A 115 6.77 -4.72 -8.91
N ALA A 116 6.72 -3.60 -8.17
CA ALA A 116 7.65 -2.48 -8.30
C ALA A 116 7.66 -1.60 -7.04
N GLY A 117 8.72 -0.83 -6.84
CA GLY A 117 8.73 0.38 -6.02
C GLY A 117 8.06 1.54 -6.74
N ALA A 118 7.82 2.65 -6.04
CA ALA A 118 7.32 3.88 -6.64
C ALA A 118 7.88 5.13 -5.97
N ALA A 119 8.00 5.12 -4.65
CA ALA A 119 8.55 6.22 -3.88
C ALA A 119 9.22 5.74 -2.59
N SER A 120 10.28 6.43 -2.22
CA SER A 120 11.02 6.31 -0.97
C SER A 120 11.11 7.67 -0.28
N GLY A 121 11.15 7.68 1.06
CA GLY A 121 11.16 8.94 1.81
C GLY A 121 9.79 9.62 1.91
N GLY A 122 9.78 10.88 2.31
CA GLY A 122 8.58 11.71 2.36
C GLY A 122 7.57 11.33 3.44
N ALA A 123 8.05 10.91 4.62
CA ALA A 123 7.22 10.73 5.80
C ALA A 123 7.93 11.26 7.05
N ALA A 124 7.18 11.85 7.98
CA ALA A 124 7.73 12.43 9.19
C ALA A 124 6.67 12.62 10.29
N LEU A 125 7.13 12.67 11.53
CA LEU A 125 6.36 13.16 12.66
C LEU A 125 6.48 14.70 12.75
N VAL A 126 5.37 15.37 12.55
CA VAL A 126 5.23 16.83 12.75
C VAL A 126 4.50 17.08 14.04
N VAL A 127 5.01 18.00 14.85
CA VAL A 127 4.42 18.39 16.13
C VAL A 127 4.27 19.91 16.22
N ARG A 128 3.49 20.37 17.20
CA ARG A 128 3.31 21.79 17.51
C ARG A 128 4.46 22.33 18.35
N ASP A 129 4.56 23.65 18.44
CA ASP A 129 5.49 24.33 19.34
C ASP A 129 5.36 23.84 20.79
N GLY A 130 6.50 23.71 21.46
CA GLY A 130 6.61 23.22 22.83
C GLY A 130 6.77 21.72 22.97
N ILE A 131 6.88 20.98 21.88
CA ILE A 131 7.25 19.56 21.82
C ILE A 131 8.57 19.48 21.04
N ASP A 132 9.70 19.50 21.73
CA ASP A 132 11.04 19.60 21.12
C ASP A 132 11.83 18.29 21.22
N SER A 133 11.31 17.31 21.96
CA SER A 133 11.96 16.03 22.18
C SER A 133 10.93 14.90 22.41
N PRO A 134 11.32 13.62 22.27
CA PRO A 134 10.44 12.50 22.64
C PRO A 134 9.89 12.58 24.06
N ALA A 135 10.66 13.13 25.01
CA ALA A 135 10.23 13.26 26.41
C ALA A 135 9.01 14.19 26.62
N ASP A 136 8.74 15.06 25.65
CA ASP A 136 7.62 16.02 25.71
C ASP A 136 6.29 15.42 25.21
N LEU A 137 6.31 14.15 24.72
CA LEU A 137 5.15 13.51 24.12
C LEU A 137 4.14 12.95 25.14
N ALA A 138 4.50 12.81 26.41
CA ALA A 138 3.59 12.29 27.42
C ALA A 138 2.31 13.11 27.52
N GLY A 139 1.15 12.47 27.41
CA GLY A 139 -0.16 13.12 27.45
C GLY A 139 -0.64 13.73 26.14
N THR A 140 0.14 13.62 25.05
CA THR A 140 -0.20 14.18 23.74
C THR A 140 -1.16 13.27 22.95
N ILE A 141 -1.79 13.86 21.93
CA ILE A 141 -2.60 13.17 20.92
C ILE A 141 -1.88 13.29 19.58
N LEU A 142 -1.43 12.17 19.03
CA LEU A 142 -0.76 12.10 17.74
C LEU A 142 -1.64 11.38 16.72
N ALA A 143 -1.82 11.95 15.54
CA ALA A 143 -2.61 11.34 14.47
C ALA A 143 -1.75 10.53 13.50
N THR A 144 -2.40 9.55 12.84
CA THR A 144 -1.87 8.77 11.74
C THR A 144 -2.98 8.59 10.69
N PRO A 145 -2.69 8.25 9.40
CA PRO A 145 -3.74 8.24 8.36
C PRO A 145 -4.89 7.26 8.63
N GLN A 146 -4.56 6.04 9.04
CA GLN A 146 -5.53 4.98 9.37
C GLN A 146 -4.82 3.90 10.20
N LEU A 147 -5.56 3.20 11.05
CA LEU A 147 -5.02 2.08 11.82
C LEU A 147 -4.44 1.01 10.88
N GLY A 148 -3.17 0.66 11.10
CA GLY A 148 -2.44 -0.31 10.29
C GLY A 148 -1.91 0.24 8.96
N ASN A 149 -2.03 1.55 8.71
CA ASN A 149 -1.30 2.20 7.63
C ASN A 149 0.20 2.30 7.95
N THR A 150 1.05 2.53 6.95
CA THR A 150 2.52 2.55 7.13
C THR A 150 2.95 3.52 8.23
N GLN A 151 2.44 4.74 8.22
CA GLN A 151 2.77 5.77 9.22
C GLN A 151 2.19 5.47 10.62
N ASP A 152 1.12 4.68 10.70
CA ASP A 152 0.59 4.22 12.01
C ASP A 152 1.51 3.17 12.64
N VAL A 153 2.04 2.27 11.81
CA VAL A 153 3.06 1.29 12.22
C VAL A 153 4.34 2.01 12.65
N ALA A 154 4.86 2.93 11.81
CA ALA A 154 6.09 3.68 12.08
C ALA A 154 6.00 4.45 13.41
N LEU A 155 4.92 5.23 13.62
CA LEU A 155 4.73 5.99 14.86
C LEU A 155 4.69 5.08 16.08
N ARG A 156 3.90 3.99 16.04
CA ARG A 156 3.75 3.10 17.21
C ARG A 156 5.02 2.33 17.51
N SER A 157 5.74 1.88 16.48
CA SER A 157 7.03 1.22 16.64
C SER A 157 8.05 2.15 17.27
N TRP A 158 8.16 3.39 16.73
CA TRP A 158 9.07 4.40 17.25
C TRP A 158 8.72 4.82 18.68
N LEU A 159 7.44 5.07 19.01
CA LEU A 159 7.02 5.37 20.38
C LEU A 159 7.39 4.24 21.34
N GLY A 160 7.29 2.98 20.92
CA GLY A 160 7.74 1.84 21.71
C GLY A 160 9.25 1.83 21.96
N ASP A 161 10.08 2.32 21.01
CA ASP A 161 11.53 2.49 21.19
C ASP A 161 11.84 3.62 22.16
N GLU A 162 11.02 4.68 22.17
CA GLU A 162 11.13 5.78 23.13
C GLU A 162 10.54 5.45 24.52
N GLY A 163 10.03 4.22 24.71
CA GLY A 163 9.54 3.72 26.00
C GLY A 163 8.05 3.99 26.26
N TYR A 164 7.29 4.45 25.29
CA TYR A 164 5.85 4.69 25.42
C TYR A 164 5.02 3.45 25.06
N GLU A 165 4.04 3.11 25.89
CA GLU A 165 3.03 2.11 25.55
C GLU A 165 1.90 2.76 24.76
N THR A 166 1.56 2.16 23.61
CA THR A 166 0.46 2.61 22.76
C THR A 166 -0.67 1.56 22.71
N SER A 167 -1.90 2.03 22.46
CA SER A 167 -3.07 1.16 22.32
C SER A 167 -3.71 1.35 20.95
N THR A 168 -4.11 0.25 20.29
CA THR A 168 -4.86 0.27 19.04
C THR A 168 -6.32 0.72 19.20
N THR A 169 -6.80 0.76 20.45
CA THR A 169 -8.15 1.23 20.79
C THR A 169 -8.18 2.65 21.34
N GLY A 170 -7.05 3.37 21.27
CA GLY A 170 -6.87 4.71 21.81
C GLY A 170 -6.48 4.74 23.30
N GLY A 171 -6.04 5.90 23.78
CA GLY A 171 -5.48 6.07 25.12
C GLY A 171 -4.01 5.68 25.20
N GLY A 172 -3.49 5.50 26.41
CA GLY A 172 -2.06 5.29 26.70
C GLY A 172 -1.39 6.58 27.14
N GLU A 173 -0.06 6.52 27.37
CA GLU A 173 0.71 7.72 27.73
C GLU A 173 0.79 8.69 26.56
N VAL A 174 0.84 8.19 25.33
CA VAL A 174 0.65 8.92 24.08
C VAL A 174 -0.58 8.34 23.37
N ASN A 175 -1.57 9.16 23.10
CA ASN A 175 -2.79 8.73 22.44
C ASN A 175 -2.62 8.78 20.91
N VAL A 176 -2.40 7.62 20.28
CA VAL A 176 -2.37 7.54 18.81
C VAL A 176 -3.78 7.44 18.27
N SER A 177 -4.18 8.44 17.46
CA SER A 177 -5.53 8.62 16.92
C SER A 177 -5.53 8.51 15.39
N PRO A 178 -5.80 7.32 14.82
CA PRO A 178 -5.93 7.17 13.37
C PRO A 178 -7.03 8.09 12.83
N THR A 179 -6.65 8.98 11.91
CA THR A 179 -7.50 10.07 11.42
C THR A 179 -7.13 10.39 9.98
N GLU A 180 -8.12 10.53 9.12
CA GLU A 180 -7.93 10.88 7.71
C GLU A 180 -7.09 12.16 7.57
N ASN A 181 -6.16 12.19 6.60
CA ASN A 181 -5.14 13.25 6.50
C ASN A 181 -5.71 14.68 6.42
N ALA A 182 -6.77 14.89 5.63
CA ALA A 182 -7.41 16.21 5.52
C ALA A 182 -8.06 16.65 6.85
N GLN A 183 -8.63 15.70 7.60
CA GLN A 183 -9.18 15.96 8.93
C GLN A 183 -8.06 16.20 9.93
N THR A 184 -6.95 15.47 9.84
CA THR A 184 -5.75 15.66 10.68
C THR A 184 -5.23 17.08 10.58
N LEU A 185 -5.10 17.64 9.37
CA LEU A 185 -4.71 19.05 9.19
C LEU A 185 -5.65 20.00 9.93
N THR A 186 -6.96 19.81 9.80
CA THR A 186 -7.98 20.64 10.46
C THR A 186 -7.91 20.54 12.00
N LEU A 187 -7.70 19.32 12.52
CA LEU A 187 -7.58 19.10 13.96
C LEU A 187 -6.30 19.70 14.52
N PHE A 188 -5.20 19.62 13.79
CA PHE A 188 -3.92 20.21 14.16
C PHE A 188 -4.03 21.75 14.17
N GLN A 189 -4.57 22.37 13.12
CA GLN A 189 -4.82 23.83 13.05
C GLN A 189 -5.70 24.33 14.19
N SER A 190 -6.70 23.55 14.60
CA SER A 190 -7.61 23.91 15.70
C SER A 190 -7.08 23.57 17.10
N GLY A 191 -5.87 23.03 17.20
CA GLY A 191 -5.25 22.68 18.48
C GLY A 191 -5.86 21.47 19.19
N LYS A 192 -6.53 20.58 18.46
CA LYS A 192 -7.16 19.38 19.03
C LYS A 192 -6.29 18.15 19.04
N ILE A 193 -5.20 18.16 18.29
CA ILE A 193 -4.13 17.17 18.29
C ILE A 193 -2.79 17.88 18.40
N ASP A 194 -1.79 17.17 18.87
CA ASP A 194 -0.47 17.75 19.20
C ASP A 194 0.57 17.47 18.11
N GLY A 195 0.32 16.48 17.28
CA GLY A 195 1.18 16.13 16.15
C GLY A 195 0.56 15.07 15.27
N ALA A 196 1.28 14.73 14.21
CA ALA A 196 0.89 13.62 13.34
C ALA A 196 2.10 13.06 12.58
N TRP A 197 2.13 11.74 12.39
CA TRP A 197 3.06 11.07 11.48
C TRP A 197 2.35 10.84 10.15
N LEU A 198 2.76 11.55 9.13
CA LEU A 198 2.07 11.60 7.85
C LEU A 198 3.04 11.45 6.68
N PRO A 199 2.53 11.04 5.48
CA PRO A 199 3.28 11.14 4.23
C PRO A 199 3.16 12.53 3.61
N GLU A 200 4.06 12.86 2.65
CA GLU A 200 3.93 14.05 1.82
C GLU A 200 2.71 13.95 0.87
N PRO A 201 1.97 15.04 0.65
CA PRO A 201 2.27 16.43 0.99
C PRO A 201 1.80 16.87 2.38
N TRP A 202 1.27 15.99 3.20
CA TRP A 202 0.63 16.34 4.47
C TRP A 202 1.61 16.83 5.53
N VAL A 203 2.86 16.30 5.52
CA VAL A 203 3.95 16.83 6.34
C VAL A 203 4.20 18.30 6.00
N SER A 204 4.39 18.60 4.71
CA SER A 204 4.59 19.99 4.23
C SER A 204 3.43 20.90 4.58
N ARG A 205 2.19 20.41 4.50
CA ARG A 205 0.99 21.17 4.86
C ARG A 205 0.92 21.47 6.35
N LEU A 206 1.26 20.51 7.23
CA LEU A 206 1.31 20.76 8.68
C LEU A 206 2.36 21.80 9.02
N VAL A 207 3.52 21.78 8.36
CA VAL A 207 4.60 22.72 8.59
C VAL A 207 4.22 24.12 8.07
N LEU A 208 3.82 24.22 6.79
CA LEU A 208 3.65 25.52 6.12
C LEU A 208 2.27 26.16 6.34
N GLU A 209 1.21 25.34 6.46
CA GLU A 209 -0.16 25.83 6.60
C GLU A 209 -0.66 25.84 8.07
N ALA A 210 0.00 25.10 8.97
CA ALA A 210 -0.47 24.93 10.35
C ALA A 210 0.59 25.27 11.42
N GLY A 211 1.81 25.66 11.01
CA GLY A 211 2.87 26.12 11.93
C GLY A 211 3.50 25.01 12.76
N GLY A 212 3.41 23.76 12.31
CA GLY A 212 4.12 22.65 12.93
C GLY A 212 5.60 22.61 12.53
N HIS A 213 6.39 21.81 13.27
CA HIS A 213 7.77 21.51 12.89
C HIS A 213 8.00 19.99 12.90
N VAL A 214 8.97 19.53 12.13
CA VAL A 214 9.37 18.12 12.08
C VAL A 214 10.13 17.78 13.35
N LEU A 215 9.59 16.86 14.16
CA LEU A 215 10.28 16.29 15.31
C LEU A 215 11.13 15.10 14.91
N VAL A 216 10.63 14.24 14.01
CA VAL A 216 11.34 13.07 13.49
C VAL A 216 11.14 13.00 11.98
N ASN A 217 12.22 13.02 11.22
CA ASN A 217 12.19 12.61 9.82
C ASN A 217 12.34 11.10 9.77
N GLU A 218 11.39 10.38 9.17
CA GLU A 218 11.43 8.92 9.13
C GLU A 218 12.70 8.38 8.47
N ALA A 219 13.27 9.13 7.51
CA ALA A 219 14.54 8.77 6.87
C ALA A 219 15.71 8.62 7.86
N ASP A 220 15.70 9.38 8.97
CA ASP A 220 16.77 9.31 9.99
C ASP A 220 16.75 7.99 10.78
N LEU A 221 15.67 7.21 10.69
CA LEU A 221 15.50 5.92 11.35
C LEU A 221 15.95 4.73 10.48
N TRP A 222 16.25 4.97 9.21
CA TRP A 222 16.60 3.93 8.25
C TRP A 222 18.05 4.03 7.77
N GLU A 223 18.65 2.90 7.47
CA GLU A 223 20.00 2.85 6.91
C GLU A 223 20.06 3.62 5.59
N ASN A 224 20.98 4.55 5.47
CA ASN A 224 21.11 5.49 4.32
C ASN A 224 19.87 6.35 4.04
N GLY A 225 18.87 6.37 4.92
CA GLY A 225 17.61 7.07 4.73
C GLY A 225 16.68 6.41 3.71
N ASP A 226 16.95 5.16 3.36
CA ASP A 226 16.19 4.46 2.32
C ASP A 226 15.10 3.56 2.94
N PHE A 227 13.86 3.94 2.73
CA PHE A 227 12.67 3.17 3.12
C PHE A 227 11.55 3.38 2.11
N PRO A 228 10.77 2.35 1.77
CA PRO A 228 9.68 2.50 0.82
C PRO A 228 8.49 3.22 1.47
N THR A 229 7.95 4.20 0.77
CA THR A 229 6.70 4.87 1.18
C THR A 229 5.54 4.43 0.30
N THR A 230 5.82 4.12 -0.97
CA THR A 230 4.85 3.62 -1.92
C THR A 230 5.45 2.54 -2.81
N VAL A 231 4.71 1.44 -2.96
CA VAL A 231 5.00 0.33 -3.88
C VAL A 231 3.80 0.10 -4.80
N LEU A 232 4.02 -0.58 -5.92
CA LEU A 232 2.96 -1.07 -6.79
C LEU A 232 2.65 -2.53 -6.43
N LEU A 233 1.44 -2.74 -5.94
CA LEU A 233 0.90 -4.03 -5.53
C LEU A 233 -0.10 -4.51 -6.58
N VAL A 234 -0.02 -5.78 -6.98
CA VAL A 234 -0.93 -6.40 -7.96
C VAL A 234 -1.57 -7.64 -7.35
N ARG A 235 -2.86 -7.81 -7.56
CA ARG A 235 -3.59 -9.02 -7.17
C ARG A 235 -2.96 -10.24 -7.84
N LYS A 236 -2.58 -11.25 -7.06
CA LYS A 236 -1.83 -12.42 -7.55
C LYS A 236 -2.56 -13.12 -8.71
N ALA A 237 -3.86 -13.37 -8.56
CA ALA A 237 -4.65 -13.99 -9.61
C ALA A 237 -4.67 -13.16 -10.90
N PHE A 238 -4.73 -11.82 -10.81
CA PHE A 238 -4.68 -10.94 -11.99
C PHE A 238 -3.32 -11.01 -12.70
N LEU A 239 -2.22 -11.03 -11.93
CA LEU A 239 -0.88 -11.20 -12.48
C LEU A 239 -0.72 -12.53 -13.22
N GLU A 240 -1.27 -13.61 -12.65
CA GLU A 240 -1.21 -14.96 -13.24
C GLU A 240 -2.11 -15.10 -14.47
N GLU A 241 -3.28 -14.47 -14.48
CA GLU A 241 -4.25 -14.49 -15.59
C GLU A 241 -3.89 -13.53 -16.72
N HIS A 242 -3.28 -12.39 -16.42
CA HIS A 242 -3.03 -11.29 -17.37
C HIS A 242 -1.61 -10.70 -17.26
N PRO A 243 -0.56 -11.51 -17.38
CA PRO A 243 0.84 -11.04 -17.23
C PRO A 243 1.20 -9.96 -18.26
N ASP A 244 0.64 -10.02 -19.47
CA ASP A 244 0.86 -9.02 -20.52
C ASP A 244 0.30 -7.63 -20.09
N THR A 245 -0.88 -7.60 -19.45
CA THR A 245 -1.47 -6.35 -18.93
C THR A 245 -0.64 -5.78 -17.78
N VAL A 246 -0.12 -6.63 -16.89
CA VAL A 246 0.77 -6.19 -15.82
C VAL A 246 2.11 -5.68 -16.38
N SER A 247 2.65 -6.32 -17.42
CA SER A 247 3.84 -5.82 -18.12
C SER A 247 3.60 -4.45 -18.74
N ALA A 248 2.43 -4.22 -19.35
CA ALA A 248 2.05 -2.92 -19.90
C ALA A 248 1.87 -1.85 -18.80
N LEU A 249 1.25 -2.19 -17.67
CA LEU A 249 1.17 -1.31 -16.49
C LEU A 249 2.57 -0.91 -16.01
N LEU A 250 3.51 -1.87 -15.94
CA LEU A 250 4.89 -1.63 -15.53
C LEU A 250 5.65 -0.76 -16.54
N GLU A 251 5.40 -0.89 -17.84
CA GLU A 251 5.96 -0.01 -18.87
C GLU A 251 5.53 1.46 -18.64
N GLY A 252 4.24 1.70 -18.42
CA GLY A 252 3.73 3.03 -18.08
C GLY A 252 4.27 3.56 -16.74
N HIS A 253 4.45 2.66 -15.76
CA HIS A 253 5.03 2.99 -14.46
C HIS A 253 6.50 3.42 -14.56
N VAL A 254 7.34 2.63 -15.23
CA VAL A 254 8.76 2.98 -15.46
C VAL A 254 8.86 4.31 -16.20
N THR A 255 8.08 4.50 -17.28
CA THR A 255 8.03 5.77 -18.00
C THR A 255 7.65 6.96 -17.10
N ALA A 256 6.70 6.78 -16.17
CA ALA A 256 6.31 7.85 -15.25
C ALA A 256 7.39 8.18 -14.22
N VAL A 257 8.08 7.16 -13.67
CA VAL A 257 9.19 7.34 -12.72
C VAL A 257 10.39 8.01 -13.41
N ASP A 258 10.73 7.57 -14.61
CA ASP A 258 11.79 8.19 -15.42
C ASP A 258 11.49 9.64 -15.71
N TRP A 259 10.26 9.92 -16.11
CA TRP A 259 9.85 11.30 -16.37
C TRP A 259 10.00 12.18 -15.12
N LEU A 260 9.59 11.71 -13.95
CA LEU A 260 9.72 12.43 -12.68
C LEU A 260 11.18 12.74 -12.34
N THR A 261 12.09 11.81 -12.58
CA THR A 261 13.52 11.97 -12.30
C THR A 261 14.21 12.89 -13.29
N GLN A 262 13.78 12.86 -14.55
CA GLN A 262 14.37 13.66 -15.65
C GLN A 262 13.77 15.07 -15.74
N ASN A 263 12.57 15.30 -15.20
CA ASN A 263 11.84 16.56 -15.31
C ASN A 263 11.43 17.16 -13.95
N PRO A 264 12.36 17.30 -12.98
CA PRO A 264 11.99 17.76 -11.63
C PRO A 264 11.41 19.19 -11.62
N ALA A 265 11.75 20.03 -12.61
CA ALA A 265 11.20 21.38 -12.73
C ALA A 265 9.72 21.40 -13.14
N ASP A 266 9.25 20.41 -13.89
CA ASP A 266 7.87 20.32 -14.38
C ASP A 266 7.00 19.42 -13.51
N ALA A 267 7.61 18.60 -12.64
CA ALA A 267 6.91 17.61 -11.79
C ALA A 267 5.79 18.26 -10.97
N ALA A 268 6.05 19.40 -10.33
CA ALA A 268 5.05 20.13 -9.55
C ALA A 268 3.82 20.50 -10.38
N THR A 269 4.02 20.97 -11.60
CA THR A 269 2.93 21.39 -12.50
C THR A 269 2.04 20.21 -12.89
N VAL A 270 2.65 19.07 -13.27
CA VAL A 270 1.92 17.89 -13.71
C VAL A 270 1.18 17.22 -12.56
N ILE A 271 1.84 17.07 -11.40
CA ILE A 271 1.22 16.53 -10.18
C ILE A 271 0.03 17.40 -9.76
N ASN A 272 0.20 18.74 -9.73
CA ASN A 272 -0.87 19.64 -9.32
C ASN A 272 -2.04 19.63 -10.30
N ALA A 273 -1.79 19.47 -11.61
CA ALA A 273 -2.85 19.31 -12.62
C ALA A 273 -3.71 18.07 -12.33
N LYS A 274 -3.09 16.92 -12.00
CA LYS A 274 -3.82 15.71 -11.64
C LYS A 274 -4.59 15.86 -10.32
N LEU A 275 -3.96 16.45 -9.28
CA LEU A 275 -4.62 16.71 -8.00
C LEU A 275 -5.83 17.63 -8.15
N ILE A 276 -5.76 18.64 -9.04
CA ILE A 276 -6.93 19.48 -9.36
C ILE A 276 -8.03 18.67 -10.04
N ALA A 277 -7.68 17.81 -10.98
CA ALA A 277 -8.65 16.96 -11.66
C ALA A 277 -9.36 16.00 -10.70
N ASP A 278 -8.65 15.46 -9.72
CA ASP A 278 -9.16 14.49 -8.75
C ASP A 278 -9.95 15.13 -7.60
N THR A 279 -9.42 16.22 -7.04
CA THR A 279 -9.94 16.83 -5.80
C THR A 279 -10.65 18.17 -6.00
N GLY A 280 -10.50 18.77 -7.18
CA GLY A 280 -10.95 20.13 -7.47
C GLY A 280 -10.07 21.24 -6.84
N LYS A 281 -8.92 20.90 -6.23
CA LYS A 281 -8.07 21.84 -5.51
C LYS A 281 -6.60 21.64 -5.84
N ALA A 282 -5.89 22.75 -6.06
CA ALA A 282 -4.43 22.76 -6.13
C ALA A 282 -3.80 22.71 -4.74
N LEU A 283 -2.62 22.11 -4.64
CA LEU A 283 -1.70 22.40 -3.53
C LEU A 283 -1.01 23.74 -3.79
N ALA A 284 -0.66 24.44 -2.71
CA ALA A 284 0.17 25.65 -2.78
C ALA A 284 1.57 25.30 -3.32
N ASP A 285 2.16 26.21 -4.09
CA ASP A 285 3.43 25.96 -4.78
C ASP A 285 4.58 25.66 -3.80
N ASP A 286 4.62 26.34 -2.66
CA ASP A 286 5.62 26.12 -1.61
C ASP A 286 5.44 24.77 -0.89
N VAL A 287 4.21 24.34 -0.68
CA VAL A 287 3.88 23.01 -0.14
C VAL A 287 4.39 21.93 -1.07
N LEU A 288 4.07 22.05 -2.36
CA LEU A 288 4.46 21.05 -3.35
C LEU A 288 5.98 21.05 -3.59
N ALA A 289 6.60 22.23 -3.64
CA ALA A 289 8.05 22.35 -3.78
C ALA A 289 8.77 21.68 -2.59
N ARG A 290 8.33 21.94 -1.34
CA ARG A 290 8.90 21.26 -0.18
C ARG A 290 8.66 19.76 -0.22
N ALA A 291 7.45 19.31 -0.50
CA ALA A 291 7.11 17.89 -0.55
C ALA A 291 7.98 17.10 -1.54
N LEU A 292 8.26 17.70 -2.71
CA LEU A 292 9.11 17.08 -3.75
C LEU A 292 10.59 16.98 -3.36
N THR A 293 11.07 17.77 -2.40
CA THR A 293 12.45 17.62 -1.87
C THR A 293 12.60 16.45 -0.91
N GLU A 294 11.51 15.98 -0.32
CA GLU A 294 11.50 14.92 0.70
C GLU A 294 11.24 13.52 0.10
N VAL A 295 10.80 13.44 -1.15
CA VAL A 295 10.43 12.17 -1.81
C VAL A 295 11.42 11.84 -2.91
N LYS A 296 11.90 10.60 -2.93
CA LYS A 296 12.69 10.02 -4.03
C LYS A 296 11.78 9.09 -4.83
N PHE A 297 11.74 9.27 -6.14
CA PHE A 297 10.98 8.39 -7.03
C PHE A 297 11.92 7.34 -7.62
N ASN A 298 11.58 6.07 -7.48
CA ASN A 298 12.37 4.94 -8.00
C ASN A 298 11.48 3.72 -8.20
N VAL A 299 11.90 2.81 -9.06
CA VAL A 299 11.20 1.56 -9.35
C VAL A 299 11.66 0.39 -8.44
N ASP A 300 12.77 0.58 -7.71
CA ASP A 300 13.25 -0.43 -6.74
C ASP A 300 12.30 -0.47 -5.52
N PRO A 301 11.69 -1.61 -5.22
CA PRO A 301 10.81 -1.74 -4.06
C PRO A 301 11.55 -1.73 -2.72
N LEU A 302 12.88 -1.68 -2.70
CA LEU A 302 13.73 -1.75 -1.50
C LEU A 302 13.40 -3.00 -0.66
N ALA A 303 13.33 -4.15 -1.30
CA ALA A 303 12.81 -5.40 -0.73
C ALA A 303 13.51 -5.81 0.58
N SER A 304 14.79 -5.47 0.76
CA SER A 304 15.58 -5.75 1.98
C SER A 304 15.04 -5.05 3.25
N THR A 305 14.21 -4.01 3.11
CA THR A 305 13.63 -3.27 4.24
C THR A 305 12.37 -3.93 4.82
N PHE A 306 11.73 -4.83 4.07
CA PHE A 306 10.43 -5.40 4.44
C PHE A 306 10.46 -6.32 5.68
N PRO A 307 11.51 -7.10 5.95
CA PRO A 307 11.63 -7.80 7.24
C PRO A 307 11.62 -6.87 8.44
N ILE A 308 12.21 -5.66 8.32
CA ILE A 308 12.17 -4.62 9.36
C ILE A 308 10.74 -4.11 9.51
N SER A 309 10.08 -3.73 8.40
CA SER A 309 8.68 -3.26 8.42
C SER A 309 7.72 -4.28 9.02
N LEU A 310 7.93 -5.58 8.77
CA LEU A 310 7.13 -6.64 9.40
C LEU A 310 7.40 -6.68 10.92
N ALA A 311 8.66 -6.64 11.34
CA ALA A 311 9.02 -6.65 12.77
C ALA A 311 8.43 -5.45 13.51
N GLU A 312 8.44 -4.26 12.90
CA GLU A 312 7.81 -3.05 13.42
C GLU A 312 6.29 -3.20 13.55
N ALA A 313 5.61 -3.77 12.56
CA ALA A 313 4.17 -4.00 12.61
C ALA A 313 3.78 -5.00 13.72
N VAL A 314 4.58 -6.04 13.93
CA VAL A 314 4.40 -7.01 15.02
C VAL A 314 4.63 -6.33 16.37
N LYS A 315 5.72 -5.55 16.52
CA LYS A 315 6.04 -4.78 17.72
C LYS A 315 4.94 -3.77 18.07
N ALA A 316 4.40 -3.09 17.08
CA ALA A 316 3.28 -2.15 17.22
C ALA A 316 1.96 -2.83 17.57
N GLY A 317 1.88 -4.16 17.60
CA GLY A 317 0.66 -4.92 17.88
C GLY A 317 -0.40 -4.84 16.77
N ILE A 318 -0.01 -4.45 15.56
CA ILE A 318 -0.88 -4.27 14.40
C ILE A 318 -0.73 -5.42 13.42
N GLY A 319 0.51 -5.86 13.16
CA GLY A 319 0.83 -6.96 12.28
C GLY A 319 0.87 -8.31 13.00
N LYS A 320 0.79 -9.38 12.21
CA LYS A 320 1.11 -10.73 12.65
C LYS A 320 2.45 -11.14 12.05
N ASP A 321 3.24 -11.86 12.84
CA ASP A 321 4.46 -12.48 12.33
C ASP A 321 4.13 -13.50 11.22
N GLY A 322 5.04 -13.63 10.24
CA GLY A 322 4.84 -14.53 9.12
C GLY A 322 6.02 -14.57 8.15
N ASP A 323 5.92 -15.47 7.19
CA ASP A 323 6.90 -15.63 6.11
C ASP A 323 6.61 -14.63 4.99
N LEU A 324 7.63 -13.87 4.58
CA LEU A 324 7.57 -12.92 3.46
C LEU A 324 8.00 -13.55 2.12
N ASN A 325 8.38 -14.83 2.10
CA ASN A 325 8.78 -15.49 0.86
C ASN A 325 7.62 -15.50 -0.14
N GLY A 326 7.86 -14.98 -1.33
CA GLY A 326 6.86 -14.79 -2.37
C GLY A 326 6.11 -13.45 -2.35
N LEU A 327 6.45 -12.53 -1.42
CA LEU A 327 5.87 -11.18 -1.39
C LEU A 327 6.19 -10.38 -2.66
N PHE A 328 7.34 -10.62 -3.27
CA PHE A 328 7.80 -9.90 -4.46
C PHE A 328 7.73 -10.76 -5.71
N ASN A 329 7.33 -10.14 -6.83
CA ASN A 329 7.51 -10.67 -8.16
C ASN A 329 7.96 -9.54 -9.09
N VAL A 330 9.28 -9.36 -9.21
CA VAL A 330 9.89 -8.29 -10.03
C VAL A 330 10.33 -8.76 -11.41
N ALA A 331 10.04 -10.01 -11.78
CA ALA A 331 10.45 -10.57 -13.07
C ALA A 331 9.95 -9.76 -14.27
N LEU A 332 8.69 -9.34 -14.27
CA LEU A 332 8.14 -8.51 -15.35
C LEU A 332 8.73 -7.10 -15.34
N LEU A 333 8.96 -6.53 -14.16
CA LEU A 333 9.65 -5.23 -14.04
C LEU A 333 11.06 -5.32 -14.62
N ASN A 334 11.83 -6.34 -14.26
CA ASN A 334 13.18 -6.54 -14.77
C ASN A 334 13.21 -6.75 -16.29
N ALA A 335 12.17 -7.39 -16.84
CA ALA A 335 12.02 -7.50 -18.29
C ALA A 335 11.72 -6.14 -18.97
N VAL A 336 10.97 -5.26 -18.30
CA VAL A 336 10.71 -3.88 -18.75
C VAL A 336 12.00 -3.06 -18.66
N LEU A 337 12.68 -3.05 -17.51
CA LEU A 337 13.94 -2.31 -17.30
C LEU A 337 15.00 -2.69 -18.33
N ALA A 338 15.10 -3.97 -18.67
CA ALA A 338 16.03 -4.43 -19.72
C ALA A 338 15.73 -3.82 -21.10
N LYS A 339 14.45 -3.55 -21.44
CA LYS A 339 14.11 -2.85 -22.71
C LYS A 339 14.53 -1.37 -22.67
N HIS A 340 14.51 -0.76 -21.50
CA HIS A 340 14.97 0.63 -21.27
C HIS A 340 16.48 0.73 -21.06
N ALA A 341 17.23 -0.39 -21.11
CA ALA A 341 18.66 -0.48 -20.81
C ALA A 341 19.02 -0.03 -19.38
N GLU A 342 18.13 -0.29 -18.44
CA GLU A 342 18.29 -0.03 -17.01
C GLU A 342 18.70 -1.28 -16.25
N GLU A 343 19.32 -1.09 -15.06
CA GLU A 343 19.73 -2.19 -14.20
C GLU A 343 18.52 -2.88 -13.55
N PRO A 344 18.57 -4.21 -13.39
CA PRO A 344 17.49 -4.93 -12.73
C PRO A 344 17.43 -4.59 -11.23
N VAL A 345 16.23 -4.66 -10.67
CA VAL A 345 15.99 -4.56 -9.23
C VAL A 345 15.92 -5.95 -8.59
N SER A 346 16.12 -6.00 -7.27
CA SER A 346 16.13 -7.28 -6.53
C SER A 346 14.89 -7.46 -5.67
N ALA A 347 14.37 -8.69 -5.65
CA ALA A 347 13.37 -9.14 -4.68
C ALA A 347 13.96 -9.39 -3.27
N GLY A 348 15.28 -9.19 -3.07
CA GLY A 348 15.94 -9.38 -1.77
C GLY A 348 15.84 -10.80 -1.21
N GLY A 349 15.65 -11.80 -2.05
CA GLY A 349 15.41 -13.20 -1.65
C GLY A 349 13.99 -13.46 -1.11
N LEU A 350 13.08 -12.48 -1.25
CA LEU A 350 11.70 -12.57 -0.77
C LEU A 350 10.69 -12.88 -1.89
N GLY A 351 11.16 -13.34 -3.05
CA GLY A 351 10.27 -13.67 -4.16
C GLY A 351 10.99 -13.98 -5.46
N THR A 352 10.35 -13.63 -6.60
CA THR A 352 10.82 -13.92 -7.96
C THR A 352 11.53 -12.70 -8.55
N GLU A 353 12.72 -12.95 -9.11
CA GLU A 353 13.59 -11.96 -9.77
C GLU A 353 13.22 -11.81 -11.27
#